data_50f024b4dc74f94f2df6d11471d97f6f
#
_entry.id   50f024b4dc74f94f2df6d11471d97f6f
#
_cell.length_a   1.000
_cell.length_b   1.000
_cell.length_c   1.000
_cell.angle_alpha   90.00
_cell.angle_beta   90.00
_cell.angle_gamma   90.00
#
_symmetry.space_group_name_H-M   'P 1'
#
loop_
_entity.id
_entity.type
_entity.pdbx_description
1 polymer ?
#
loop_
_entity_poly.entity_id
_entity_poly.type
_entity_poly.pdbx_seq_one_letter_code
_entity_poly.pdbx_strand_id
1 'polypeptide(L)'
;VTAERAMAEARQAEAEIMKDGPRSPLHGVPYALKDIYDTAGLATTGHSARCRDHVPAEDAHSVAMLRAAGGVLLGKLATHEFATGGPSWDLPWPPARNPWDIARFPGGSSSGAGAAVAAGLALGAMGSDTGGSIRLPAAFCGTAGIKPTYGRISKRGVLPLSYTLDNAGPLAWTVEDCAILTGITAGHDPLDPASAEVPVPDYRAALDAGVKGLRIGLVRHWYEADRRASDEAIAAMAAAADVLRGLGAEVVEVTLRPLAEYQASMRITALVESFAIHADRLRERPQDYGE
;
A
#
# COMPACT_ATOMS: atom_id res chain seq x y z
N VAL A 1 -2.22 17.76 -5.36
CA VAL A 1 -3.59 18.09 -5.63
C VAL A 1 -3.73 18.43 -7.09
N THR A 2 -4.54 17.66 -7.82
CA THR A 2 -4.53 17.57 -9.27
C THR A 2 -5.93 17.83 -9.85
N ALA A 3 -6.68 18.78 -9.25
CA ALA A 3 -8.08 19.00 -9.58
C ALA A 3 -8.33 19.21 -11.09
N GLU A 4 -7.58 20.08 -11.74
CA GLU A 4 -7.74 20.33 -13.18
C GLU A 4 -7.40 19.09 -14.01
N ARG A 5 -6.31 18.42 -13.69
CA ARG A 5 -5.90 17.16 -14.35
C ARG A 5 -6.93 16.06 -14.13
N ALA A 6 -7.38 15.85 -12.89
CA ALA A 6 -8.38 14.84 -12.56
C ALA A 6 -9.70 15.08 -13.31
N MET A 7 -10.15 16.35 -13.40
CA MET A 7 -11.34 16.70 -14.16
C MET A 7 -11.16 16.50 -15.68
N ALA A 8 -9.97 16.75 -16.21
CA ALA A 8 -9.67 16.49 -17.62
C ALA A 8 -9.67 14.97 -17.91
N GLU A 9 -8.98 14.18 -17.06
CA GLU A 9 -8.97 12.71 -17.14
C GLU A 9 -10.38 12.13 -17.00
N ALA A 10 -11.22 12.65 -16.11
CA ALA A 10 -12.60 12.20 -15.92
C ALA A 10 -13.48 12.48 -17.16
N ARG A 11 -13.39 13.68 -17.73
CA ARG A 11 -14.14 14.02 -18.97
C ARG A 11 -13.69 13.18 -20.16
N GLN A 12 -12.40 12.91 -20.26
CA GLN A 12 -11.87 12.03 -21.29
C GLN A 12 -12.41 10.61 -21.11
N ALA A 13 -12.36 10.07 -19.90
CA ALA A 13 -12.90 8.74 -19.60
C ALA A 13 -14.38 8.65 -19.88
N GLU A 14 -15.18 9.68 -19.53
CA GLU A 14 -16.62 9.74 -19.85
C GLU A 14 -16.85 9.66 -21.36
N ALA A 15 -16.14 10.47 -22.15
CA ALA A 15 -16.28 10.47 -23.61
C ALA A 15 -15.90 9.12 -24.24
N GLU A 16 -14.83 8.48 -23.75
CA GLU A 16 -14.38 7.17 -24.22
C GLU A 16 -15.38 6.07 -23.85
N ILE A 17 -15.88 6.05 -22.60
CA ILE A 17 -16.86 5.07 -22.12
C ILE A 17 -18.18 5.19 -22.90
N MET A 18 -18.63 6.41 -23.12
CA MET A 18 -19.88 6.64 -23.88
C MET A 18 -19.77 6.22 -25.33
N LYS A 19 -18.59 6.28 -25.91
CA LYS A 19 -18.35 5.92 -27.30
C LYS A 19 -18.11 4.42 -27.51
N ASP A 20 -17.21 3.83 -26.71
CA ASP A 20 -16.63 2.51 -26.97
C ASP A 20 -16.85 1.51 -25.81
N GLY A 21 -17.47 1.95 -24.70
CA GLY A 21 -17.55 1.20 -23.44
C GLY A 21 -16.27 1.28 -22.59
N PRO A 22 -16.31 0.77 -21.35
CA PRO A 22 -15.13 0.82 -20.46
C PRO A 22 -14.04 -0.14 -20.92
N ARG A 23 -12.79 0.32 -21.02
CA ARG A 23 -11.63 -0.52 -21.41
C ARG A 23 -11.10 -1.38 -20.28
N SER A 24 -11.45 -1.07 -19.02
CA SER A 24 -11.10 -1.84 -17.83
C SER A 24 -12.07 -1.54 -16.68
N PRO A 25 -12.06 -2.34 -15.60
CA PRO A 25 -12.84 -2.03 -14.39
C PRO A 25 -12.44 -0.72 -13.70
N LEU A 26 -11.24 -0.17 -13.98
CA LEU A 26 -10.76 1.09 -13.44
C LEU A 26 -11.08 2.30 -14.32
N HIS A 27 -11.66 2.11 -15.53
CA HIS A 27 -11.90 3.20 -16.45
C HIS A 27 -12.88 4.24 -15.89
N GLY A 28 -12.41 5.47 -15.70
CA GLY A 28 -13.16 6.56 -15.08
C GLY A 28 -13.19 6.53 -13.53
N VAL A 29 -12.59 5.52 -12.89
CA VAL A 29 -12.61 5.36 -11.44
C VAL A 29 -11.52 6.22 -10.80
N PRO A 30 -11.85 7.04 -9.76
CA PRO A 30 -10.88 7.86 -9.06
C PRO A 30 -9.99 7.04 -8.13
N TYR A 31 -8.68 7.24 -8.24
CA TYR A 31 -7.67 6.64 -7.38
C TYR A 31 -6.64 7.67 -6.90
N ALA A 32 -5.84 7.29 -5.91
CA ALA A 32 -4.76 8.13 -5.41
C ALA A 32 -3.48 7.34 -5.17
N LEU A 33 -2.36 8.04 -4.98
CA LEU A 33 -1.04 7.44 -4.87
C LEU A 33 -0.35 7.89 -3.57
N LYS A 34 0.23 6.96 -2.83
CA LYS A 34 1.21 7.30 -1.79
C LYS A 34 2.30 8.17 -2.40
N ASP A 35 2.74 9.21 -1.69
CA ASP A 35 3.67 10.19 -2.22
C ASP A 35 5.14 9.71 -2.29
N ILE A 36 5.30 8.48 -2.74
CA ILE A 36 6.58 7.87 -3.13
C ILE A 36 6.54 7.36 -4.58
N TYR A 37 5.39 7.43 -5.24
CA TYR A 37 5.24 7.00 -6.63
C TYR A 37 5.55 8.17 -7.56
N ASP A 38 6.59 8.06 -8.35
CA ASP A 38 6.90 9.03 -9.39
C ASP A 38 5.71 9.16 -10.34
N THR A 39 5.32 10.40 -10.56
CA THR A 39 4.18 10.76 -11.39
C THR A 39 4.58 11.91 -12.28
N ALA A 40 4.63 11.71 -13.57
CA ALA A 40 5.11 12.69 -14.53
C ALA A 40 4.41 14.06 -14.36
N GLY A 41 5.22 15.10 -14.16
CA GLY A 41 4.76 16.48 -13.99
C GLY A 41 4.12 16.81 -12.63
N LEU A 42 4.15 15.89 -11.65
CA LEU A 42 3.70 16.13 -10.27
C LEU A 42 4.83 15.87 -9.28
N ALA A 43 4.94 16.69 -8.26
CA ALA A 43 5.95 16.50 -7.24
C ALA A 43 5.77 15.13 -6.54
N THR A 44 6.88 14.42 -6.34
CA THR A 44 6.98 13.20 -5.56
C THR A 44 7.94 13.46 -4.42
N THR A 45 7.40 13.77 -3.24
CA THR A 45 8.18 14.34 -2.16
C THR A 45 8.70 13.31 -1.16
N GLY A 46 8.14 12.09 -1.15
CA GLY A 46 8.43 11.14 -0.07
C GLY A 46 8.08 11.68 1.32
N HIS A 47 7.26 12.74 1.39
CA HIS A 47 6.92 13.48 2.61
C HIS A 47 8.15 14.11 3.28
N SER A 48 9.20 14.42 2.50
CA SER A 48 10.48 14.98 2.96
C SER A 48 10.72 16.35 2.36
N ALA A 49 11.25 17.27 3.17
CA ALA A 49 11.73 18.56 2.69
C ALA A 49 12.80 18.39 1.60
N ARG A 50 13.55 17.30 1.67
CA ARG A 50 14.62 16.95 0.72
C ARG A 50 14.14 16.79 -0.73
N CYS A 51 12.93 16.30 -0.93
CA CYS A 51 12.36 16.04 -2.25
C CYS A 51 11.21 16.99 -2.60
N ARG A 52 11.09 18.13 -1.90
CA ARG A 52 10.00 19.11 -2.11
C ARG A 52 9.81 19.48 -3.58
N ASP A 53 10.91 19.69 -4.31
CA ASP A 53 10.93 20.18 -5.68
C ASP A 53 11.23 19.05 -6.69
N HIS A 54 11.20 17.79 -6.25
CA HIS A 54 11.40 16.64 -7.15
C HIS A 54 10.14 16.41 -7.98
N VAL A 55 10.19 16.81 -9.24
CA VAL A 55 9.13 16.58 -10.23
C VAL A 55 9.65 15.61 -11.29
N PRO A 56 9.21 14.33 -11.25
CA PRO A 56 9.68 13.33 -12.21
C PRO A 56 9.18 13.63 -13.62
N ALA A 57 10.01 13.28 -14.62
CA ALA A 57 9.66 13.39 -16.03
C ALA A 57 8.80 12.20 -16.50
N GLU A 58 8.87 11.06 -15.81
CA GLU A 58 8.19 9.84 -16.16
C GLU A 58 7.33 9.32 -15.01
N ASP A 59 6.31 8.55 -15.34
CA ASP A 59 5.51 7.82 -14.36
C ASP A 59 6.28 6.59 -13.85
N ALA A 60 6.07 6.24 -12.57
CA ALA A 60 6.36 4.91 -12.10
C ALA A 60 5.62 3.85 -12.95
N HIS A 61 6.19 2.66 -13.10
CA HIS A 61 5.60 1.61 -13.95
C HIS A 61 4.12 1.34 -13.60
N SER A 62 3.81 1.15 -12.33
CA SER A 62 2.44 0.91 -11.86
C SER A 62 1.51 2.11 -12.10
N VAL A 63 2.03 3.34 -12.05
CA VAL A 63 1.25 4.56 -12.37
C VAL A 63 0.90 4.60 -13.86
N ALA A 64 1.85 4.27 -14.72
CA ALA A 64 1.61 4.16 -16.16
C ALA A 64 0.54 3.09 -16.48
N MET A 65 0.56 1.95 -15.79
CA MET A 65 -0.45 0.90 -15.95
C MET A 65 -1.85 1.34 -15.50
N LEU A 66 -1.96 2.02 -14.35
CA LEU A 66 -3.23 2.56 -13.85
C LEU A 66 -3.81 3.62 -14.81
N ARG A 67 -2.95 4.48 -15.36
CA ARG A 67 -3.34 5.46 -16.37
C ARG A 67 -3.81 4.79 -17.67
N ALA A 68 -3.08 3.79 -18.16
CA ALA A 68 -3.45 3.02 -19.35
C ALA A 68 -4.79 2.29 -19.15
N ALA A 69 -5.11 1.86 -17.94
CA ALA A 69 -6.39 1.29 -17.56
C ALA A 69 -7.54 2.33 -17.51
N GLY A 70 -7.22 3.63 -17.60
CA GLY A 70 -8.21 4.71 -17.61
C GLY A 70 -8.59 5.25 -16.22
N GLY A 71 -7.80 4.95 -15.19
CA GLY A 71 -8.02 5.50 -13.87
C GLY A 71 -7.84 7.02 -13.82
N VAL A 72 -8.59 7.70 -12.95
CA VAL A 72 -8.54 9.15 -12.74
C VAL A 72 -7.72 9.44 -11.49
N LEU A 73 -6.55 10.09 -11.65
CA LEU A 73 -5.65 10.38 -10.53
C LEU A 73 -6.11 11.63 -9.75
N LEU A 74 -6.53 11.42 -8.50
CA LEU A 74 -6.94 12.51 -7.60
C LEU A 74 -5.76 13.25 -6.95
N GLY A 75 -4.60 12.59 -6.79
CA GLY A 75 -3.42 13.22 -6.21
C GLY A 75 -2.49 12.30 -5.45
N LYS A 76 -1.57 12.95 -4.71
CA LYS A 76 -0.56 12.30 -3.87
C LYS A 76 -0.99 12.33 -2.41
N LEU A 77 -0.75 11.26 -1.69
CA LEU A 77 -1.23 11.02 -0.32
C LEU A 77 -0.06 10.99 0.67
N ALA A 78 -0.31 11.52 1.86
CA ALA A 78 0.65 11.53 2.95
C ALA A 78 1.25 10.14 3.23
N THR A 79 2.53 10.13 3.55
CA THR A 79 3.28 8.93 3.96
C THR A 79 4.14 9.29 5.17
N HIS A 80 4.73 8.31 5.84
CA HIS A 80 5.90 8.60 6.67
C HIS A 80 7.06 9.00 5.75
N GLU A 81 7.99 9.81 6.24
CA GLU A 81 9.13 10.26 5.45
C GLU A 81 9.89 9.06 4.85
N PHE A 82 10.07 9.06 3.53
CA PHE A 82 10.67 7.95 2.77
C PHE A 82 10.13 6.55 3.15
N ALA A 83 8.86 6.49 3.52
CA ALA A 83 8.17 5.27 3.96
C ALA A 83 8.73 4.64 5.25
N THR A 84 9.57 5.32 6.02
CA THR A 84 10.22 4.80 7.24
C THR A 84 9.74 5.52 8.52
N GLY A 85 10.11 5.00 9.68
CA GLY A 85 9.84 5.58 10.99
C GLY A 85 8.36 5.66 11.34
N GLY A 86 7.98 6.80 11.87
CA GLY A 86 6.63 7.17 12.29
C GLY A 86 6.16 8.50 11.69
N PRO A 87 5.02 9.01 12.12
CA PRO A 87 4.59 10.33 11.72
C PRO A 87 5.53 11.39 12.35
N SER A 88 6.12 12.25 11.52
CA SER A 88 6.92 13.40 11.96
C SER A 88 6.07 14.67 11.87
N TRP A 89 6.20 15.54 12.86
CA TRP A 89 5.40 16.76 12.98
C TRP A 89 6.15 18.01 12.54
N ASP A 90 7.44 17.88 12.33
CA ASP A 90 8.40 18.90 11.91
C ASP A 90 8.62 18.95 10.40
N LEU A 91 7.94 18.08 9.64
CA LEU A 91 7.99 18.04 8.19
C LEU A 91 7.06 19.10 7.55
N PRO A 92 7.31 19.50 6.27
CA PRO A 92 6.52 20.52 5.60
C PRO A 92 5.02 20.22 5.44
N TRP A 93 4.65 18.95 5.48
CA TRP A 93 3.28 18.49 5.36
C TRP A 93 2.81 17.79 6.64
N PRO A 94 1.56 18.04 7.08
CA PRO A 94 1.06 17.39 8.29
C PRO A 94 0.85 15.89 8.05
N PRO A 95 1.09 15.04 9.07
CA PRO A 95 0.78 13.62 8.98
C PRO A 95 -0.73 13.37 8.87
N ALA A 96 -1.10 12.29 8.19
CA ALA A 96 -2.49 11.85 8.11
C ALA A 96 -3.06 11.47 9.48
N ARG A 97 -4.38 11.62 9.62
CA ARG A 97 -5.14 11.25 10.81
C ARG A 97 -6.08 10.10 10.50
N ASN A 98 -6.42 9.31 11.51
CA ASN A 98 -7.41 8.25 11.35
C ASN A 98 -8.81 8.88 11.19
N PRO A 99 -9.55 8.60 10.11
CA PRO A 99 -10.85 9.23 9.87
C PRO A 99 -11.94 8.80 10.86
N TRP A 100 -11.78 7.66 11.55
CA TRP A 100 -12.69 7.20 12.58
C TRP A 100 -12.51 7.93 13.90
N ASP A 101 -11.28 8.35 14.19
CA ASP A 101 -10.92 9.15 15.37
C ASP A 101 -9.65 9.94 15.05
N ILE A 102 -9.79 11.24 14.80
CA ILE A 102 -8.68 12.12 14.39
C ILE A 102 -7.58 12.28 15.46
N ALA A 103 -7.84 11.87 16.70
CA ALA A 103 -6.81 11.81 17.74
C ALA A 103 -5.93 10.56 17.63
N ARG A 104 -6.33 9.60 16.78
CA ARG A 104 -5.63 8.33 16.63
C ARG A 104 -4.77 8.28 15.37
N PHE A 105 -3.79 7.40 15.42
CA PHE A 105 -2.89 7.08 14.35
C PHE A 105 -3.60 6.22 13.27
N PRO A 106 -3.50 6.55 11.98
CA PRO A 106 -4.15 5.78 10.90
C PRO A 106 -3.34 4.56 10.45
N GLY A 107 -2.24 4.22 11.15
CA GLY A 107 -1.25 3.30 10.61
C GLY A 107 -0.32 3.99 9.62
N GLY A 108 0.69 3.23 9.16
CA GLY A 108 1.67 3.73 8.21
C GLY A 108 2.63 2.62 7.73
N SER A 109 3.51 2.98 6.85
CA SER A 109 3.81 4.31 6.29
C SER A 109 2.83 4.82 5.22
N SER A 110 1.96 4.00 4.63
CA SER A 110 0.92 4.44 3.68
C SER A 110 -0.27 5.06 4.42
N SER A 111 0.02 6.00 5.32
CA SER A 111 -0.94 6.60 6.26
C SER A 111 -2.08 7.33 5.55
N GLY A 112 -1.75 8.15 4.55
CA GLY A 112 -2.72 8.87 3.73
C GLY A 112 -3.56 7.94 2.87
N ALA A 113 -3.01 6.79 2.40
CA ALA A 113 -3.75 5.84 1.59
C ALA A 113 -4.87 5.16 2.41
N GLY A 114 -4.55 4.65 3.61
CA GLY A 114 -5.56 4.09 4.52
C GLY A 114 -6.61 5.12 4.91
N ALA A 115 -6.18 6.32 5.30
CA ALA A 115 -7.08 7.40 5.71
C ALA A 115 -8.00 7.87 4.57
N ALA A 116 -7.47 8.10 3.36
CA ALA A 116 -8.24 8.59 2.23
C ALA A 116 -9.30 7.59 1.76
N VAL A 117 -8.93 6.30 1.68
CA VAL A 117 -9.88 5.23 1.31
C VAL A 117 -10.96 5.10 2.39
N ALA A 118 -10.59 5.04 3.67
CA ALA A 118 -11.56 4.93 4.76
C ALA A 118 -12.51 6.13 4.86
N ALA A 119 -12.04 7.32 4.50
CA ALA A 119 -12.87 8.53 4.46
C ALA A 119 -13.70 8.65 3.16
N GLY A 120 -13.60 7.73 2.20
CA GLY A 120 -14.30 7.81 0.92
C GLY A 120 -13.78 8.90 -0.02
N LEU A 121 -12.57 9.42 0.21
CA LEU A 121 -11.95 10.44 -0.63
C LEU A 121 -11.33 9.87 -1.93
N ALA A 122 -11.07 8.60 -1.96
CA ALA A 122 -10.64 7.84 -3.13
C ALA A 122 -11.21 6.41 -3.02
N LEU A 123 -11.57 5.79 -4.15
CA LEU A 123 -12.09 4.42 -4.15
C LEU A 123 -10.97 3.40 -3.95
N GLY A 124 -9.77 3.74 -4.35
CA GLY A 124 -8.57 2.94 -4.11
C GLY A 124 -7.31 3.79 -4.09
N ALA A 125 -6.26 3.26 -3.51
CA ALA A 125 -4.97 3.93 -3.46
C ALA A 125 -3.83 2.92 -3.59
N MET A 126 -2.70 3.34 -4.19
CA MET A 126 -1.47 2.56 -4.15
C MET A 126 -0.62 2.96 -2.95
N GLY A 127 -0.17 1.98 -2.22
CA GLY A 127 0.75 2.09 -1.10
C GLY A 127 2.01 1.23 -1.30
N SER A 128 2.87 1.17 -0.29
CA SER A 128 4.01 0.25 -0.24
C SER A 128 4.08 -0.45 1.11
N ASP A 129 4.66 -1.63 1.13
CA ASP A 129 4.78 -2.46 2.33
C ASP A 129 6.15 -3.14 2.39
N THR A 130 6.95 -2.71 3.34
CA THR A 130 8.26 -3.27 3.68
C THR A 130 8.16 -4.13 4.93
N GLY A 131 7.50 -3.60 5.97
CA GLY A 131 7.29 -4.26 7.26
C GLY A 131 5.85 -4.16 7.77
N GLY A 132 4.87 -3.91 6.88
CA GLY A 132 3.46 -3.77 7.25
C GLY A 132 2.78 -2.52 6.68
N SER A 133 3.49 -1.72 5.86
CA SER A 133 3.05 -0.36 5.52
C SER A 133 1.85 -0.26 4.55
N ILE A 134 1.29 -1.36 4.06
CA ILE A 134 -0.06 -1.46 3.48
C ILE A 134 -1.01 -2.07 4.50
N ARG A 135 -0.63 -3.20 5.07
CA ARG A 135 -1.47 -4.02 5.95
C ARG A 135 -1.82 -3.30 7.25
N LEU A 136 -0.88 -2.53 7.81
CA LEU A 136 -1.09 -1.78 9.04
C LEU A 136 -2.11 -0.65 8.87
N PRO A 137 -1.99 0.28 7.90
CA PRO A 137 -3.02 1.28 7.68
C PRO A 137 -4.36 0.68 7.23
N ALA A 138 -4.38 -0.42 6.49
CA ALA A 138 -5.62 -1.13 6.17
C ALA A 138 -6.32 -1.61 7.45
N ALA A 139 -5.59 -2.26 8.37
CA ALA A 139 -6.14 -2.73 9.63
C ALA A 139 -6.62 -1.59 10.54
N PHE A 140 -5.87 -0.48 10.65
CA PHE A 140 -6.19 0.62 11.55
C PHE A 140 -7.33 1.51 11.02
N CYS A 141 -7.49 1.56 9.70
CA CYS A 141 -8.55 2.35 9.07
C CYS A 141 -9.77 1.50 8.66
N GLY A 142 -9.75 0.17 8.86
CA GLY A 142 -10.87 -0.72 8.54
C GLY A 142 -11.09 -0.89 7.03
N THR A 143 -10.02 -0.91 6.24
CA THR A 143 -10.05 -1.12 4.78
C THR A 143 -9.39 -2.44 4.41
N ALA A 144 -9.52 -2.87 3.16
CA ALA A 144 -8.73 -3.96 2.60
C ALA A 144 -7.36 -3.45 2.13
N GLY A 145 -6.34 -4.30 2.19
CA GLY A 145 -5.02 -3.99 1.66
C GLY A 145 -4.26 -5.27 1.31
N ILE A 146 -3.59 -5.27 0.17
CA ILE A 146 -2.82 -6.42 -0.30
C ILE A 146 -1.34 -6.06 -0.40
N LYS A 147 -0.50 -6.77 0.36
CA LYS A 147 0.92 -6.88 0.08
C LYS A 147 1.12 -8.12 -0.81
N PRO A 148 1.34 -7.95 -2.11
CA PRO A 148 1.56 -9.10 -2.99
C PRO A 148 2.89 -9.78 -2.73
N THR A 149 3.13 -10.91 -3.37
CA THR A 149 4.45 -11.54 -3.40
C THR A 149 5.49 -10.57 -3.97
N TYR A 150 6.70 -10.59 -3.40
CA TYR A 150 7.81 -9.76 -3.87
C TYR A 150 8.03 -9.94 -5.38
N GLY A 151 8.22 -8.82 -6.09
CA GLY A 151 8.37 -8.80 -7.54
C GLY A 151 7.09 -8.95 -8.35
N ARG A 152 5.91 -9.09 -7.73
CA ARG A 152 4.64 -9.20 -8.45
C ARG A 152 4.21 -7.89 -9.11
N ILE A 153 4.49 -6.76 -8.47
CA ILE A 153 4.27 -5.39 -8.96
C ILE A 153 5.63 -4.70 -9.02
N SER A 154 5.97 -4.12 -10.17
CA SER A 154 7.22 -3.40 -10.35
C SER A 154 7.33 -2.20 -9.40
N LYS A 155 8.51 -2.02 -8.86
CA LYS A 155 8.89 -0.89 -8.00
C LYS A 155 9.63 0.22 -8.76
N ARG A 156 9.78 0.12 -10.06
CA ARG A 156 10.43 1.14 -10.88
C ARG A 156 9.66 2.46 -10.77
N GLY A 157 10.37 3.52 -10.39
CA GLY A 157 9.78 4.84 -10.12
C GLY A 157 9.06 4.95 -8.76
N VAL A 158 9.30 4.01 -7.84
CA VAL A 158 8.85 4.12 -6.45
C VAL A 158 10.07 4.43 -5.58
N LEU A 159 10.01 5.50 -4.78
CA LEU A 159 11.09 5.85 -3.86
C LEU A 159 11.35 4.68 -2.89
N PRO A 160 12.57 4.17 -2.83
CA PRO A 160 12.86 2.97 -2.07
C PRO A 160 13.03 3.25 -0.58
N LEU A 161 12.59 2.31 0.27
CA LEU A 161 12.98 2.17 1.65
C LEU A 161 13.98 1.01 1.81
N SER A 162 13.68 -0.12 1.20
CA SER A 162 14.49 -1.34 1.27
C SER A 162 14.36 -2.13 -0.04
N TYR A 163 15.46 -2.28 -0.76
CA TYR A 163 15.44 -2.92 -2.09
C TYR A 163 14.94 -4.36 -2.07
N THR A 164 15.22 -5.10 -0.99
CA THR A 164 14.88 -6.52 -0.88
C THR A 164 13.55 -6.79 -0.17
N LEU A 165 12.98 -5.79 0.53
CA LEU A 165 11.75 -5.98 1.30
C LEU A 165 10.54 -5.20 0.76
N ASP A 166 10.76 -4.12 -0.01
CA ASP A 166 9.67 -3.28 -0.50
C ASP A 166 8.75 -4.02 -1.46
N ASN A 167 7.46 -3.84 -1.24
CA ASN A 167 6.40 -4.29 -2.14
C ASN A 167 5.47 -3.11 -2.43
N ALA A 168 5.12 -2.91 -3.69
CA ALA A 168 4.02 -2.05 -4.09
C ALA A 168 2.70 -2.82 -4.01
N GLY A 169 1.60 -2.15 -3.65
CA GLY A 169 0.30 -2.81 -3.60
C GLY A 169 -0.84 -1.86 -3.22
N PRO A 170 -2.09 -2.30 -3.41
CA PRO A 170 -3.27 -1.48 -3.22
C PRO A 170 -3.83 -1.49 -1.79
N LEU A 171 -4.55 -0.40 -1.49
CA LEU A 171 -5.55 -0.31 -0.43
C LEU A 171 -6.89 0.10 -1.06
N ALA A 172 -7.98 -0.53 -0.65
CA ALA A 172 -9.32 -0.22 -1.15
C ALA A 172 -10.39 -0.61 -0.10
N TRP A 173 -11.65 -0.33 -0.36
CA TRP A 173 -12.74 -0.71 0.55
C TRP A 173 -12.93 -2.22 0.62
N THR A 174 -12.87 -2.91 -0.52
CA THR A 174 -13.15 -4.34 -0.61
C THR A 174 -11.93 -5.13 -1.07
N VAL A 175 -11.96 -6.45 -0.82
CA VAL A 175 -10.95 -7.36 -1.36
C VAL A 175 -11.03 -7.44 -2.88
N GLU A 176 -12.23 -7.33 -3.47
CA GLU A 176 -12.41 -7.32 -4.93
C GLU A 176 -11.76 -6.10 -5.57
N ASP A 177 -11.94 -4.90 -4.98
CA ASP A 177 -11.27 -3.69 -5.48
C ASP A 177 -9.74 -3.82 -5.42
N CYS A 178 -9.23 -4.40 -4.33
CA CYS A 178 -7.81 -4.72 -4.21
C CYS A 178 -7.36 -5.73 -5.29
N ALA A 179 -8.18 -6.74 -5.61
CA ALA A 179 -7.88 -7.71 -6.66
C ALA A 179 -7.85 -7.05 -8.06
N ILE A 180 -8.76 -6.12 -8.34
CA ILE A 180 -8.78 -5.33 -9.57
C ILE A 180 -7.49 -4.51 -9.70
N LEU A 181 -7.15 -3.72 -8.67
CA LEU A 181 -5.94 -2.89 -8.68
C LEU A 181 -4.66 -3.72 -8.78
N THR A 182 -4.62 -4.88 -8.10
CA THR A 182 -3.49 -5.81 -8.21
C THR A 182 -3.39 -6.37 -9.62
N GLY A 183 -4.50 -6.79 -10.23
CA GLY A 183 -4.53 -7.33 -11.60
C GLY A 183 -4.06 -6.31 -12.64
N ILE A 184 -4.40 -5.03 -12.46
CA ILE A 184 -3.97 -3.95 -13.35
C ILE A 184 -2.49 -3.65 -13.21
N THR A 185 -1.94 -3.69 -11.99
CA THR A 185 -0.55 -3.24 -11.72
C THR A 185 0.46 -4.37 -11.68
N ALA A 186 0.02 -5.63 -11.61
CA ALA A 186 0.89 -6.81 -11.64
C ALA A 186 1.43 -7.07 -13.06
N GLY A 187 2.62 -7.62 -13.13
CA GLY A 187 3.24 -8.05 -14.38
C GLY A 187 4.74 -7.84 -14.38
N HIS A 188 5.39 -8.41 -15.40
CA HIS A 188 6.84 -8.27 -15.57
C HIS A 188 7.20 -6.89 -16.12
N ASP A 189 8.15 -6.25 -15.49
CA ASP A 189 8.82 -5.03 -15.97
C ASP A 189 10.31 -5.36 -16.20
N PRO A 190 10.77 -5.43 -17.44
CA PRO A 190 12.17 -5.76 -17.73
C PRO A 190 13.17 -4.72 -17.23
N LEU A 191 12.72 -3.54 -16.83
CA LEU A 191 13.54 -2.47 -16.27
C LEU A 191 13.60 -2.50 -14.73
N ASP A 192 12.83 -3.38 -14.08
CA ASP A 192 12.93 -3.65 -12.65
C ASP A 192 13.52 -5.04 -12.42
N PRO A 193 14.79 -5.15 -11.98
CA PRO A 193 15.44 -6.45 -11.79
C PRO A 193 14.79 -7.32 -10.71
N ALA A 194 13.92 -6.74 -9.87
CA ALA A 194 13.15 -7.46 -8.87
C ALA A 194 11.82 -8.00 -9.42
N SER A 195 11.39 -7.53 -10.59
CA SER A 195 10.10 -7.91 -11.18
C SER A 195 10.09 -9.35 -11.67
N ALA A 196 9.12 -10.13 -11.23
CA ALA A 196 9.02 -11.55 -11.57
C ALA A 196 8.39 -11.76 -12.95
N GLU A 197 9.07 -12.52 -13.80
CA GLU A 197 8.54 -12.94 -15.11
C GLU A 197 7.63 -14.16 -14.95
N VAL A 198 6.41 -13.91 -14.46
CA VAL A 198 5.40 -14.93 -14.24
C VAL A 198 4.03 -14.43 -14.69
N PRO A 199 3.15 -15.31 -15.20
CA PRO A 199 1.81 -14.92 -15.65
C PRO A 199 1.03 -14.19 -14.56
N VAL A 200 0.21 -13.23 -14.94
CA VAL A 200 -0.73 -12.54 -14.06
C VAL A 200 -2.06 -13.30 -14.11
N PRO A 201 -2.48 -13.93 -13.01
CA PRO A 201 -3.77 -14.60 -12.96
C PRO A 201 -4.91 -13.58 -12.87
N ASP A 202 -6.12 -14.00 -13.19
CA ASP A 202 -7.31 -13.25 -12.79
C ASP A 202 -7.52 -13.41 -11.28
N TYR A 203 -7.16 -12.37 -10.52
CA TYR A 203 -7.29 -12.36 -9.07
C TYR A 203 -8.74 -12.37 -8.58
N ARG A 204 -9.73 -12.10 -9.47
CA ARG A 204 -11.16 -12.12 -9.15
C ARG A 204 -11.78 -13.51 -9.30
N ALA A 205 -11.19 -14.36 -10.13
CA ALA A 205 -11.77 -15.64 -10.54
C ALA A 205 -12.13 -16.58 -9.37
N ALA A 206 -11.45 -16.46 -8.22
CA ALA A 206 -11.66 -17.33 -7.07
C ALA A 206 -12.37 -16.64 -5.89
N LEU A 207 -12.81 -15.39 -6.01
CA LEU A 207 -13.40 -14.65 -4.88
C LEU A 207 -14.71 -15.29 -4.39
N ASP A 208 -15.52 -15.84 -5.31
CA ASP A 208 -16.80 -16.49 -4.99
C ASP A 208 -16.65 -17.97 -4.62
N ALA A 209 -15.46 -18.54 -4.69
CA ALA A 209 -15.25 -19.97 -4.38
C ALA A 209 -15.44 -20.30 -2.88
N GLY A 210 -15.43 -19.29 -2.02
CA GLY A 210 -15.54 -19.45 -0.57
C GLY A 210 -14.27 -20.07 0.03
N VAL A 211 -14.38 -20.49 1.30
CA VAL A 211 -13.25 -21.02 2.08
C VAL A 211 -13.44 -22.48 2.53
N LYS A 212 -14.49 -23.16 2.06
CA LYS A 212 -14.78 -24.55 2.45
C LYS A 212 -13.62 -25.47 2.09
N GLY A 213 -13.11 -26.19 3.09
CA GLY A 213 -12.00 -27.14 2.94
C GLY A 213 -10.61 -26.50 2.96
N LEU A 214 -10.49 -25.18 3.04
CA LEU A 214 -9.19 -24.54 3.26
C LEU A 214 -8.68 -24.81 4.67
N ARG A 215 -7.39 -25.13 4.80
CA ARG A 215 -6.70 -25.24 6.09
C ARG A 215 -6.05 -23.89 6.42
N ILE A 216 -6.42 -23.32 7.55
CA ILE A 216 -5.99 -21.98 8.00
C ILE A 216 -5.23 -22.14 9.32
N GLY A 217 -3.94 -21.77 9.32
CA GLY A 217 -3.12 -21.77 10.54
C GLY A 217 -3.29 -20.48 11.33
N LEU A 218 -3.68 -20.60 12.60
CA LEU A 218 -3.81 -19.46 13.52
C LEU A 218 -2.59 -19.40 14.44
N VAL A 219 -1.77 -18.36 14.29
CA VAL A 219 -0.55 -18.15 15.09
C VAL A 219 -0.90 -17.32 16.34
N ARG A 220 -1.67 -17.95 17.26
CA ARG A 220 -2.24 -17.27 18.43
C ARG A 220 -1.20 -16.65 19.35
N HIS A 221 -0.08 -17.37 19.61
CA HIS A 221 0.96 -16.92 20.54
C HIS A 221 1.61 -15.58 20.14
N TRP A 222 1.64 -15.23 18.85
CA TRP A 222 2.24 -13.95 18.43
C TRP A 222 1.51 -12.73 18.96
N TYR A 223 0.16 -12.79 19.03
CA TYR A 223 -0.66 -11.65 19.46
C TYR A 223 -1.26 -11.80 20.86
N GLU A 224 -1.16 -13.00 21.48
CA GLU A 224 -1.61 -13.21 22.87
C GLU A 224 -0.45 -13.24 23.87
N ALA A 225 0.73 -13.73 23.46
CA ALA A 225 1.87 -13.94 24.35
C ALA A 225 3.11 -13.12 23.97
N ASP A 226 3.62 -13.26 22.74
CA ASP A 226 4.88 -12.64 22.33
C ASP A 226 4.79 -11.10 22.32
N ARG A 227 3.71 -10.58 21.76
CA ARG A 227 3.35 -9.17 21.75
C ARG A 227 1.84 -9.01 21.92
N ARG A 228 1.40 -9.02 23.17
CA ARG A 228 -0.03 -9.00 23.50
C ARG A 228 -0.75 -7.82 22.85
N ALA A 229 -1.75 -8.13 22.06
CA ALA A 229 -2.69 -7.17 21.50
C ALA A 229 -3.74 -6.74 22.55
N SER A 230 -4.56 -5.74 22.24
CA SER A 230 -5.70 -5.38 23.11
C SER A 230 -6.72 -6.53 23.16
N ASP A 231 -7.51 -6.56 24.23
CA ASP A 231 -8.53 -7.60 24.42
C ASP A 231 -9.58 -7.57 23.30
N GLU A 232 -9.91 -6.38 22.78
CA GLU A 232 -10.81 -6.23 21.64
C GLU A 232 -10.21 -6.83 20.35
N ALA A 233 -8.90 -6.64 20.10
CA ALA A 233 -8.24 -7.21 18.94
C ALA A 233 -8.16 -8.76 19.05
N ILE A 234 -7.89 -9.27 20.24
CA ILE A 234 -7.88 -10.72 20.50
C ILE A 234 -9.28 -11.31 20.27
N ALA A 235 -10.34 -10.65 20.79
CA ALA A 235 -11.72 -11.07 20.58
C ALA A 235 -12.12 -11.03 19.09
N ALA A 236 -11.72 -9.98 18.36
CA ALA A 236 -11.98 -9.87 16.93
C ALA A 236 -11.30 -10.98 16.11
N MET A 237 -10.06 -11.35 16.47
CA MET A 237 -9.37 -12.48 15.85
C MET A 237 -10.08 -13.83 16.12
N ALA A 238 -10.57 -14.02 17.33
CA ALA A 238 -11.35 -15.22 17.69
C ALA A 238 -12.66 -15.27 16.89
N ALA A 239 -13.41 -14.17 16.82
CA ALA A 239 -14.63 -14.08 16.04
C ALA A 239 -14.41 -14.34 14.55
N ALA A 240 -13.33 -13.80 13.97
CA ALA A 240 -12.97 -14.07 12.58
C ALA A 240 -12.67 -15.56 12.34
N ALA A 241 -11.95 -16.19 13.25
CA ALA A 241 -11.68 -17.64 13.19
C ALA A 241 -12.98 -18.47 13.25
N ASP A 242 -13.96 -18.06 14.08
CA ASP A 242 -15.26 -18.74 14.18
C ASP A 242 -16.09 -18.56 12.91
N VAL A 243 -16.08 -17.39 12.28
CA VAL A 243 -16.72 -17.17 10.97
C VAL A 243 -16.11 -18.08 9.92
N LEU A 244 -14.78 -18.18 9.85
CA LEU A 244 -14.08 -19.07 8.89
C LEU A 244 -14.46 -20.53 9.11
N ARG A 245 -14.56 -21.01 10.36
CA ARG A 245 -15.05 -22.36 10.70
C ARG A 245 -16.50 -22.55 10.24
N GLY A 246 -17.36 -21.56 10.51
CA GLY A 246 -18.76 -21.58 10.09
C GLY A 246 -18.93 -21.64 8.56
N LEU A 247 -17.99 -21.07 7.81
CA LEU A 247 -17.93 -21.16 6.35
C LEU A 247 -17.28 -22.45 5.83
N GLY A 248 -16.86 -23.35 6.71
CA GLY A 248 -16.33 -24.67 6.36
C GLY A 248 -14.82 -24.76 6.20
N ALA A 249 -14.07 -23.76 6.65
CA ALA A 249 -12.61 -23.85 6.73
C ALA A 249 -12.17 -24.68 7.95
N GLU A 250 -11.03 -25.38 7.82
CA GLU A 250 -10.34 -26.05 8.93
C GLU A 250 -9.36 -25.03 9.57
N VAL A 251 -9.73 -24.46 10.72
CA VAL A 251 -8.86 -23.53 11.45
C VAL A 251 -8.10 -24.28 12.54
N VAL A 252 -6.78 -24.37 12.38
CA VAL A 252 -5.88 -25.09 13.30
C VAL A 252 -4.91 -24.11 13.96
N GLU A 253 -4.56 -24.34 15.22
CA GLU A 253 -3.47 -23.58 15.86
C GLU A 253 -2.12 -24.07 15.37
N VAL A 254 -1.25 -23.13 15.05
CA VAL A 254 0.12 -23.42 14.63
C VAL A 254 1.11 -22.63 15.48
N THR A 255 2.25 -23.25 15.77
CA THR A 255 3.35 -22.61 16.48
C THR A 255 4.46 -22.34 15.50
N LEU A 256 4.86 -21.08 15.40
CA LEU A 256 6.03 -20.63 14.67
C LEU A 256 7.12 -20.18 15.65
N ARG A 257 8.28 -19.76 15.15
CA ARG A 257 9.31 -19.15 15.99
C ARG A 257 8.78 -17.87 16.67
N PRO A 258 9.38 -17.43 17.78
CA PRO A 258 9.00 -16.17 18.42
C PRO A 258 8.94 -15.01 17.45
N LEU A 259 7.92 -14.18 17.57
CA LEU A 259 7.70 -13.00 16.69
C LEU A 259 8.93 -12.08 16.66
N ALA A 260 9.66 -11.96 17.77
CA ALA A 260 10.85 -11.13 17.90
C ALA A 260 11.97 -11.51 16.92
N GLU A 261 12.12 -12.79 16.55
CA GLU A 261 13.13 -13.24 15.59
C GLU A 261 12.84 -12.71 14.18
N TYR A 262 11.56 -12.80 13.77
CA TYR A 262 11.13 -12.26 12.46
C TYR A 262 11.26 -10.74 12.41
N GLN A 263 10.88 -10.06 13.50
CA GLN A 263 10.98 -8.61 13.60
C GLN A 263 12.44 -8.14 13.58
N ALA A 264 13.35 -8.83 14.26
CA ALA A 264 14.76 -8.50 14.25
C ALA A 264 15.38 -8.64 12.85
N SER A 265 15.11 -9.75 12.15
CA SER A 265 15.58 -9.98 10.79
C SER A 265 15.10 -8.88 9.83
N MET A 266 13.79 -8.62 9.81
CA MET A 266 13.20 -7.58 8.97
C MET A 266 13.78 -6.20 9.30
N ARG A 267 13.85 -5.83 10.59
CA ARG A 267 14.30 -4.52 11.03
C ARG A 267 15.77 -4.27 10.69
N ILE A 268 16.65 -5.24 10.89
CA ILE A 268 18.07 -5.12 10.56
C ILE A 268 18.23 -4.90 9.06
N THR A 269 17.59 -5.72 8.22
CA THR A 269 17.65 -5.58 6.76
C THR A 269 17.13 -4.22 6.31
N ALA A 270 15.94 -3.82 6.77
CA ALA A 270 15.35 -2.54 6.39
C ALA A 270 16.20 -1.33 6.79
N LEU A 271 16.78 -1.34 8.00
CA LEU A 271 17.62 -0.23 8.48
C LEU A 271 18.95 -0.14 7.72
N VAL A 272 19.60 -1.27 7.43
CA VAL A 272 20.86 -1.28 6.68
C VAL A 272 20.65 -0.81 5.25
N GLU A 273 19.61 -1.29 4.58
CA GLU A 273 19.30 -0.88 3.20
C GLU A 273 18.83 0.58 3.14
N SER A 274 17.99 1.03 4.07
CA SER A 274 17.58 2.43 4.17
C SER A 274 18.78 3.34 4.43
N PHE A 275 19.68 2.95 5.34
CA PHE A 275 20.90 3.71 5.55
C PHE A 275 21.76 3.79 4.29
N ALA A 276 21.94 2.69 3.57
CA ALA A 276 22.70 2.68 2.31
C ALA A 276 22.10 3.63 1.25
N ILE A 277 20.77 3.74 1.19
CA ILE A 277 20.05 4.64 0.28
C ILE A 277 20.28 6.12 0.66
N HIS A 278 20.30 6.43 1.94
CA HIS A 278 20.30 7.81 2.43
C HIS A 278 21.65 8.31 2.98
N ALA A 279 22.67 7.43 3.10
CA ALA A 279 23.91 7.68 3.84
C ALA A 279 24.61 8.99 3.42
N ASP A 280 24.80 9.24 2.14
CA ASP A 280 25.51 10.43 1.67
C ASP A 280 24.70 11.70 1.95
N ARG A 281 23.40 11.64 1.71
CA ARG A 281 22.49 12.77 1.98
C ARG A 281 22.38 13.10 3.47
N LEU A 282 22.35 12.06 4.31
CA LEU A 282 22.34 12.22 5.77
C LEU A 282 23.65 12.84 6.29
N ARG A 283 24.80 12.54 5.68
CA ARG A 283 26.08 13.16 6.05
C ARG A 283 26.17 14.62 5.61
N GLU A 284 25.63 14.95 4.43
CA GLU A 284 25.71 16.28 3.85
C GLU A 284 24.70 17.24 4.48
N ARG A 285 23.45 16.81 4.66
CA ARG A 285 22.32 17.66 5.06
C ARG A 285 21.33 16.91 5.96
N PRO A 286 21.74 16.52 7.17
CA PRO A 286 20.86 15.81 8.12
C PRO A 286 19.62 16.63 8.50
N GLN A 287 19.71 17.96 8.49
CA GLN A 287 18.63 18.88 8.81
C GLN A 287 17.47 18.88 7.79
N ASP A 288 17.62 18.26 6.63
CA ASP A 288 16.57 18.14 5.62
C ASP A 288 15.61 16.96 5.93
N TYR A 289 15.94 16.15 6.93
CA TYR A 289 15.13 15.02 7.42
C TYR A 289 14.40 15.40 8.69
N GLY A 290 13.21 14.82 8.90
CA GLY A 290 12.46 14.95 10.14
C GLY A 290 13.09 14.18 11.32
N GLU A 291 12.69 14.52 12.55
CA GLU A 291 13.12 13.86 13.79
C GLU A 291 12.53 12.43 13.93
#